data_7bf4b1b2128a1a634e2663ed002d3c95
#
_entry.id   7bf4b1b2128a1a634e2663ed002d3c95
#
_cell.length_a   1.000
_cell.length_b   1.000
_cell.length_c   1.000
_cell.angle_alpha   90.00
_cell.angle_beta   90.00
_cell.angle_gamma   90.00
#
_symmetry.space_group_name_H-M   'P 1'
#
loop_
_entity.id
_entity.type
_entity.pdbx_description
1 polymer ?
#
loop_
_entity_poly.entity_id
_entity_poly.type
_entity_poly.pdbx_seq_one_letter_code
_entity_poly.pdbx_strand_id
1 'polypeptide(L)'
;MICRFFGGFFASAPLAIVGGALADFFGPVDRGVAVCIFAGATFVGPVAGPIVGGFMTMSYLGWRWTAYLWVLSKDQILSILTDSNTRTAIMAFSFGLVGWFVIDESLAPILLHRRAKKIRFETKNWAVRAPMDEKQVTAQELIQKYLFRPFTMLVMEPILILVTLYMGLIYGILYMFFQSYPIAFQEQRGWNLGVGALPFLSIAVGVVCGGFFISIYTKMRFAKRLEEEGHVVPEERLIPMIVGGALLPAGLFWFGWTSSPDITPWPQIVAGVPTGMGILMIFLQGLNYLIDVYTVNANSAIAANTFFRSWLGAGFPMFSTYMFHTLGVDWASSLLG
;
A
#
# COMPACT_ATOMS: atom_id res chain seq x y z
N MET A 1 -4.23 22.48 -6.15
CA MET A 1 -3.23 21.83 -5.26
C MET A 1 -3.77 21.55 -3.86
N ILE A 2 -4.32 22.54 -3.17
CA ILE A 2 -4.81 22.42 -1.77
C ILE A 2 -5.82 21.27 -1.60
N CYS A 3 -6.85 21.16 -2.45
CA CYS A 3 -7.84 20.08 -2.36
C CYS A 3 -7.26 18.68 -2.59
N ARG A 4 -6.23 18.54 -3.45
CA ARG A 4 -5.52 17.26 -3.64
C ARG A 4 -4.69 16.89 -2.41
N PHE A 5 -4.10 17.87 -1.75
CA PHE A 5 -3.37 17.66 -0.50
C PHE A 5 -4.31 17.11 0.59
N PHE A 6 -5.44 17.79 0.82
CA PHE A 6 -6.42 17.32 1.81
C PHE A 6 -7.03 15.96 1.42
N GLY A 7 -7.32 15.74 0.13
CA GLY A 7 -7.77 14.44 -0.35
C GLY A 7 -6.78 13.31 -0.04
N GLY A 8 -5.48 13.51 -0.29
CA GLY A 8 -4.42 12.57 0.06
C GLY A 8 -4.26 12.38 1.57
N PHE A 9 -4.35 13.46 2.34
CA PHE A 9 -4.26 13.44 3.80
C PHE A 9 -5.34 12.52 4.42
N PHE A 10 -6.60 12.70 4.02
CA PHE A 10 -7.69 11.84 4.51
C PHE A 10 -7.65 10.42 3.93
N ALA A 11 -7.17 10.24 2.70
CA ALA A 11 -7.05 8.92 2.07
C ALA A 11 -5.93 8.05 2.66
N SER A 12 -4.98 8.62 3.40
CA SER A 12 -3.89 7.87 4.04
C SER A 12 -4.35 7.03 5.25
N ALA A 13 -5.40 7.44 5.94
CA ALA A 13 -5.88 6.80 7.17
C ALA A 13 -6.26 5.31 6.98
N PRO A 14 -7.03 4.89 5.96
CA PRO A 14 -7.37 3.48 5.75
C PRO A 14 -6.14 2.58 5.59
N LEU A 15 -5.11 3.06 4.88
CA LEU A 15 -3.88 2.28 4.65
C LEU A 15 -3.13 1.97 5.95
N ALA A 16 -3.16 2.88 6.92
CA ALA A 16 -2.50 2.68 8.21
C ALA A 16 -3.35 1.82 9.17
N ILE A 17 -4.68 1.94 9.12
CA ILE A 17 -5.59 1.30 10.07
C ILE A 17 -5.87 -0.16 9.72
N VAL A 18 -5.96 -0.50 8.42
CA VAL A 18 -6.37 -1.85 7.97
C VAL A 18 -5.42 -2.93 8.49
N GLY A 19 -4.11 -2.68 8.54
CA GLY A 19 -3.13 -3.64 9.08
C GLY A 19 -3.43 -4.01 10.54
N GLY A 20 -3.78 -3.04 11.37
CA GLY A 20 -4.18 -3.24 12.76
C GLY A 20 -5.54 -3.93 12.89
N ALA A 21 -6.54 -3.49 12.12
CA ALA A 21 -7.87 -4.10 12.13
C ALA A 21 -7.84 -5.59 11.71
N LEU A 22 -7.05 -5.94 10.69
CA LEU A 22 -6.87 -7.34 10.28
C LEU A 22 -6.17 -8.18 11.36
N ALA A 23 -5.30 -7.57 12.16
CA ALA A 23 -4.66 -8.24 13.29
C ALA A 23 -5.65 -8.53 14.44
N ASP A 24 -6.70 -7.73 14.59
CA ASP A 24 -7.74 -7.94 15.61
C ASP A 24 -8.70 -9.10 15.25
N PHE A 25 -8.94 -9.34 13.95
CA PHE A 25 -9.89 -10.34 13.48
C PHE A 25 -9.27 -11.70 13.14
N PHE A 26 -8.03 -11.69 12.65
CA PHE A 26 -7.39 -12.88 12.07
C PHE A 26 -6.17 -13.32 12.88
N GLY A 27 -6.03 -14.64 13.07
CA GLY A 27 -4.80 -15.23 13.60
C GLY A 27 -3.59 -15.01 12.66
N PRO A 28 -2.35 -15.27 13.13
CA PRO A 28 -1.13 -14.93 12.38
C PRO A 28 -1.05 -15.50 10.96
N VAL A 29 -1.62 -16.68 10.72
CA VAL A 29 -1.64 -17.36 9.41
C VAL A 29 -2.67 -16.73 8.49
N ASP A 30 -3.93 -16.64 8.93
CA ASP A 30 -5.05 -16.10 8.13
C ASP A 30 -4.88 -14.59 7.89
N ARG A 31 -4.32 -13.86 8.87
CA ARG A 31 -3.93 -12.47 8.71
C ARG A 31 -2.97 -12.27 7.53
N GLY A 32 -1.98 -13.17 7.37
CA GLY A 32 -1.04 -13.10 6.24
C GLY A 32 -1.74 -13.16 4.88
N VAL A 33 -2.78 -13.99 4.76
CA VAL A 33 -3.59 -14.11 3.54
C VAL A 33 -4.51 -12.88 3.36
N ALA A 34 -5.18 -12.44 4.43
CA ALA A 34 -6.09 -11.29 4.38
C ALA A 34 -5.33 -9.99 4.01
N VAL A 35 -4.16 -9.75 4.60
CA VAL A 35 -3.28 -8.62 4.25
C VAL A 35 -2.81 -8.75 2.80
N CYS A 36 -2.57 -9.97 2.28
CA CYS A 36 -2.20 -10.20 0.89
C CYS A 36 -3.31 -9.77 -0.07
N ILE A 37 -4.55 -10.11 0.20
CA ILE A 37 -5.72 -9.71 -0.62
C ILE A 37 -5.87 -8.18 -0.59
N PHE A 38 -5.78 -7.58 0.59
CA PHE A 38 -5.84 -6.12 0.74
C PHE A 38 -4.72 -5.40 -0.02
N ALA A 39 -3.48 -5.86 0.13
CA ALA A 39 -2.34 -5.28 -0.59
C ALA A 39 -2.49 -5.46 -2.10
N GLY A 40 -2.92 -6.65 -2.56
CA GLY A 40 -3.21 -6.90 -3.98
C GLY A 40 -4.20 -5.89 -4.55
N ALA A 41 -5.32 -5.67 -3.86
CA ALA A 41 -6.32 -4.67 -4.25
C ALA A 41 -5.73 -3.24 -4.28
N THR A 42 -4.89 -2.90 -3.31
CA THR A 42 -4.23 -1.59 -3.23
C THR A 42 -3.26 -1.36 -4.39
N PHE A 43 -2.55 -2.39 -4.86
CA PHE A 43 -1.63 -2.29 -5.99
C PHE A 43 -2.34 -2.30 -7.36
N VAL A 44 -3.50 -2.94 -7.47
CA VAL A 44 -4.30 -2.94 -8.70
C VAL A 44 -4.79 -1.53 -9.06
N GLY A 45 -5.13 -0.71 -8.07
CA GLY A 45 -5.59 0.68 -8.28
C GLY A 45 -4.61 1.52 -9.11
N PRO A 46 -3.37 1.72 -8.67
CA PRO A 46 -2.34 2.44 -9.41
C PRO A 46 -2.02 1.86 -10.80
N VAL A 47 -2.16 0.56 -11.00
CA VAL A 47 -1.97 -0.09 -12.31
C VAL A 47 -3.15 0.18 -13.24
N ALA A 48 -4.38 0.06 -12.76
CA ALA A 48 -5.58 0.31 -13.55
C ALA A 48 -5.75 1.81 -13.90
N GLY A 49 -5.29 2.71 -13.02
CA GLY A 49 -5.41 4.16 -13.20
C GLY A 49 -4.87 4.67 -14.55
N PRO A 50 -3.59 4.44 -14.88
CA PRO A 50 -3.00 4.86 -16.15
C PRO A 50 -3.70 4.24 -17.37
N ILE A 51 -4.14 2.98 -17.29
CA ILE A 51 -4.84 2.30 -18.39
C ILE A 51 -6.17 2.99 -18.67
N VAL A 52 -7.02 3.08 -17.67
CA VAL A 52 -8.34 3.73 -17.79
C VAL A 52 -8.18 5.20 -18.17
N GLY A 53 -7.28 5.91 -17.49
CA GLY A 53 -6.99 7.31 -17.75
C GLY A 53 -6.46 7.57 -19.17
N GLY A 54 -5.59 6.70 -19.69
CA GLY A 54 -5.05 6.80 -21.04
C GLY A 54 -6.14 6.69 -22.11
N PHE A 55 -6.99 5.66 -22.05
CA PHE A 55 -8.09 5.49 -23.00
C PHE A 55 -9.16 6.59 -22.90
N MET A 56 -9.46 7.05 -21.68
CA MET A 56 -10.40 8.15 -21.47
C MET A 56 -9.90 9.46 -22.05
N THR A 57 -8.62 9.76 -21.84
CA THR A 57 -7.99 10.99 -22.33
C THR A 57 -8.00 11.05 -23.87
N MET A 58 -7.92 9.90 -24.55
CA MET A 58 -7.98 9.79 -26.00
C MET A 58 -9.41 9.84 -26.56
N SER A 59 -10.42 9.58 -25.73
CA SER A 59 -11.81 9.64 -26.15
C SER A 59 -12.29 11.09 -26.25
N TYR A 60 -13.49 11.31 -26.86
CA TYR A 60 -14.13 12.62 -26.89
C TYR A 60 -14.40 13.23 -25.50
N LEU A 61 -14.30 12.42 -24.46
CA LEU A 61 -14.50 12.82 -23.08
C LEU A 61 -13.34 13.68 -22.53
N GLY A 62 -12.11 13.47 -23.01
CA GLY A 62 -10.89 14.19 -22.62
C GLY A 62 -10.45 13.92 -21.18
N TRP A 63 -9.32 14.52 -20.77
CA TRP A 63 -8.69 14.27 -19.47
C TRP A 63 -9.55 14.64 -18.24
N ARG A 64 -10.52 15.57 -18.41
CA ARG A 64 -11.42 15.98 -17.31
C ARG A 64 -12.32 14.85 -16.85
N TRP A 65 -12.69 13.92 -17.73
CA TRP A 65 -13.50 12.77 -17.40
C TRP A 65 -12.75 11.73 -16.55
N THR A 66 -11.43 11.73 -16.55
CA THR A 66 -10.67 10.89 -15.61
C THR A 66 -10.97 11.30 -14.15
N ALA A 67 -11.23 12.57 -13.90
CA ALA A 67 -11.69 13.03 -12.61
C ALA A 67 -13.19 12.72 -12.36
N TYR A 68 -14.00 12.57 -13.43
CA TYR A 68 -15.42 12.25 -13.32
C TYR A 68 -15.70 10.76 -13.13
N LEU A 69 -14.87 9.86 -13.66
CA LEU A 69 -15.07 8.42 -13.54
C LEU A 69 -15.12 7.96 -12.07
N TRP A 70 -14.38 8.61 -11.22
CA TRP A 70 -14.42 8.39 -9.77
C TRP A 70 -15.76 8.77 -9.14
N VAL A 71 -16.62 9.49 -9.87
CA VAL A 71 -17.92 10.01 -9.39
C VAL A 71 -19.09 9.17 -9.92
N LEU A 72 -18.93 8.49 -11.06
CA LEU A 72 -20.02 7.84 -11.78
C LEU A 72 -20.60 6.58 -11.11
N SER A 73 -20.13 6.17 -9.95
CA SER A 73 -20.74 5.01 -9.26
C SER A 73 -22.09 5.31 -8.60
N LYS A 74 -22.49 6.60 -8.44
CA LYS A 74 -23.85 7.01 -8.03
C LYS A 74 -24.07 8.51 -8.30
N ASP A 75 -25.17 8.87 -8.89
CA ASP A 75 -25.79 10.20 -8.98
C ASP A 75 -25.31 11.19 -10.05
N GLN A 76 -25.92 11.09 -11.23
CA GLN A 76 -25.82 12.05 -12.32
C GLN A 76 -26.37 13.48 -12.00
N ILE A 77 -27.07 13.68 -10.91
CA ILE A 77 -27.78 14.94 -10.65
C ILE A 77 -26.93 15.96 -9.88
N LEU A 78 -26.02 15.50 -9.02
CA LEU A 78 -25.14 16.41 -8.23
C LEU A 78 -23.88 16.86 -9.01
N SER A 79 -23.62 16.25 -10.16
CA SER A 79 -22.38 16.45 -10.94
C SER A 79 -22.30 17.79 -11.66
N ILE A 80 -23.39 18.50 -11.82
CA ILE A 80 -23.47 19.75 -12.60
C ILE A 80 -23.03 20.98 -11.78
N LEU A 81 -23.03 20.88 -10.46
CA LEU A 81 -22.88 22.05 -9.58
C LEU A 81 -21.54 22.19 -8.85
N THR A 82 -20.59 21.22 -8.94
CA THR A 82 -19.36 21.29 -8.13
C THR A 82 -18.09 20.96 -8.91
N ASP A 83 -17.02 21.66 -8.57
CA ASP A 83 -15.69 21.55 -9.14
C ASP A 83 -15.05 20.14 -8.88
N SER A 84 -14.21 19.63 -9.81
CA SER A 84 -13.70 18.27 -9.82
C SER A 84 -12.96 17.82 -8.53
N ASN A 85 -12.34 18.77 -7.84
CA ASN A 85 -11.61 18.51 -6.59
C ASN A 85 -12.53 18.28 -5.39
N THR A 86 -13.68 18.93 -5.37
CA THR A 86 -14.71 18.77 -4.32
C THR A 86 -15.35 17.39 -4.40
N ARG A 87 -15.44 16.81 -5.60
CA ARG A 87 -16.07 15.50 -5.87
C ARG A 87 -15.25 14.34 -5.33
N THR A 88 -13.92 14.38 -5.46
CA THR A 88 -13.04 13.35 -4.87
C THR A 88 -13.15 13.34 -3.33
N ALA A 89 -13.28 14.52 -2.73
CA ALA A 89 -13.49 14.66 -1.29
C ALA A 89 -14.86 14.13 -0.85
N ILE A 90 -15.93 14.40 -1.62
CA ILE A 90 -17.28 13.89 -1.33
C ILE A 90 -17.33 12.37 -1.43
N MET A 91 -16.64 11.76 -2.41
CA MET A 91 -16.61 10.32 -2.56
C MET A 91 -15.85 9.66 -1.43
N ALA A 92 -14.68 10.17 -1.05
CA ALA A 92 -13.94 9.69 0.11
C ALA A 92 -14.78 9.83 1.40
N PHE A 93 -15.52 10.93 1.54
CA PHE A 93 -16.44 11.14 2.64
C PHE A 93 -17.63 10.16 2.62
N SER A 94 -18.23 9.90 1.43
CA SER A 94 -19.35 8.95 1.30
C SER A 94 -18.94 7.52 1.62
N PHE A 95 -17.78 7.06 1.14
CA PHE A 95 -17.24 5.74 1.52
C PHE A 95 -16.85 5.69 2.99
N GLY A 96 -16.29 6.76 3.55
CA GLY A 96 -16.01 6.89 4.98
C GLY A 96 -17.30 6.79 5.80
N LEU A 97 -18.37 7.42 5.34
CA LEU A 97 -19.67 7.41 6.00
C LEU A 97 -20.35 6.02 5.93
N VAL A 98 -20.26 5.34 4.78
CA VAL A 98 -20.70 3.94 4.65
C VAL A 98 -19.86 3.05 5.56
N GLY A 99 -18.53 3.22 5.59
CA GLY A 99 -17.64 2.50 6.50
C GLY A 99 -18.03 2.71 7.97
N TRP A 100 -18.37 3.94 8.35
CA TRP A 100 -18.82 4.28 9.70
C TRP A 100 -20.09 3.52 10.14
N PHE A 101 -21.02 3.28 9.22
CA PHE A 101 -22.25 2.54 9.52
C PHE A 101 -22.12 1.01 9.40
N VAL A 102 -21.17 0.52 8.59
CA VAL A 102 -21.02 -0.91 8.28
C VAL A 102 -19.92 -1.55 9.14
N ILE A 103 -18.88 -0.81 9.51
CA ILE A 103 -17.76 -1.34 10.28
C ILE A 103 -18.04 -1.13 11.76
N ASP A 104 -18.36 -2.20 12.46
CA ASP A 104 -18.46 -2.20 13.91
C ASP A 104 -17.10 -2.08 14.57
N GLU A 105 -17.09 -1.57 15.80
CA GLU A 105 -15.89 -1.47 16.63
C GLU A 105 -15.29 -2.86 16.89
N SER A 106 -14.03 -3.06 16.52
CA SER A 106 -13.31 -4.33 16.67
C SER A 106 -12.30 -4.34 17.81
N LEU A 107 -11.93 -3.15 18.34
CA LEU A 107 -10.88 -3.03 19.36
C LEU A 107 -11.33 -3.64 20.68
N ALA A 108 -10.68 -4.74 21.10
CA ALA A 108 -11.03 -5.52 22.27
C ALA A 108 -11.19 -4.68 23.56
N PRO A 109 -10.32 -3.70 23.91
CA PRO A 109 -10.51 -2.84 25.07
C PRO A 109 -11.80 -2.02 25.05
N ILE A 110 -12.22 -1.51 23.89
CA ILE A 110 -13.45 -0.73 23.72
C ILE A 110 -14.68 -1.64 23.85
N LEU A 111 -14.63 -2.81 23.25
CA LEU A 111 -15.71 -3.82 23.36
C LEU A 111 -15.89 -4.25 24.82
N LEU A 112 -14.82 -4.51 25.55
CA LEU A 112 -14.84 -4.83 26.98
C LEU A 112 -15.42 -3.68 27.81
N HIS A 113 -15.05 -2.44 27.50
CA HIS A 113 -15.63 -1.25 28.16
C HIS A 113 -17.15 -1.15 27.90
N ARG A 114 -17.58 -1.29 26.63
CA ARG A 114 -19.01 -1.29 26.27
C ARG A 114 -19.76 -2.43 26.99
N ARG A 115 -19.18 -3.63 27.03
CA ARG A 115 -19.76 -4.79 27.73
C ARG A 115 -19.83 -4.58 29.22
N ALA A 116 -18.78 -4.09 29.85
CA ALA A 116 -18.78 -3.75 31.27
C ALA A 116 -19.84 -2.69 31.60
N LYS A 117 -19.98 -1.66 30.75
CA LYS A 117 -21.01 -0.62 30.89
C LYS A 117 -22.41 -1.25 30.80
N LYS A 118 -22.67 -2.13 29.83
CA LYS A 118 -23.97 -2.84 29.69
C LYS A 118 -24.29 -3.66 30.92
N ILE A 119 -23.34 -4.45 31.43
CA ILE A 119 -23.51 -5.27 32.64
C ILE A 119 -23.81 -4.40 33.88
N ARG A 120 -23.11 -3.25 34.04
CA ARG A 120 -23.39 -2.30 35.12
C ARG A 120 -24.85 -1.82 35.14
N PHE A 121 -25.39 -1.49 33.96
CA PHE A 121 -26.77 -1.02 33.85
C PHE A 121 -27.80 -2.15 34.03
N GLU A 122 -27.53 -3.36 33.56
CA GLU A 122 -28.45 -4.54 33.67
C GLU A 122 -28.45 -5.10 35.10
N THR A 123 -27.27 -5.22 35.74
CA THR A 123 -27.15 -5.85 37.06
C THR A 123 -27.17 -4.86 38.22
N LYS A 124 -27.12 -3.53 37.93
CA LYS A 124 -26.93 -2.46 38.91
C LYS A 124 -25.66 -2.63 39.78
N ASN A 125 -24.72 -3.47 39.32
CA ASN A 125 -23.44 -3.70 40.00
C ASN A 125 -22.37 -2.77 39.44
N TRP A 126 -22.10 -1.68 40.15
CA TRP A 126 -21.13 -0.64 39.72
C TRP A 126 -19.67 -1.05 39.99
N ALA A 127 -19.41 -2.19 40.62
CA ALA A 127 -18.06 -2.70 40.84
C ALA A 127 -17.45 -3.34 39.54
N VAL A 128 -18.27 -3.65 38.54
CA VAL A 128 -17.79 -4.21 37.26
C VAL A 128 -17.07 -3.13 36.48
N ARG A 129 -15.74 -3.26 36.32
CA ARG A 129 -14.89 -2.33 35.59
C ARG A 129 -14.15 -3.04 34.46
N ALA A 130 -13.95 -2.36 33.34
CA ALA A 130 -13.05 -2.81 32.30
C ALA A 130 -11.62 -2.34 32.60
N PRO A 131 -10.57 -3.03 32.14
CA PRO A 131 -9.18 -2.59 32.33
C PRO A 131 -8.91 -1.15 31.82
N MET A 132 -9.70 -0.69 30.86
CA MET A 132 -9.64 0.68 30.32
C MET A 132 -10.22 1.72 31.31
N ASP A 133 -11.14 1.32 32.18
CA ASP A 133 -11.75 2.23 33.19
C ASP A 133 -10.79 2.56 34.34
N GLU A 134 -9.74 1.74 34.53
CA GLU A 134 -8.74 1.91 35.61
C GLU A 134 -7.63 2.88 35.23
N LYS A 135 -7.40 3.07 33.90
CA LYS A 135 -6.38 3.97 33.38
C LYS A 135 -7.02 5.25 32.86
N GLN A 136 -6.84 6.34 33.57
CA GLN A 136 -7.14 7.67 33.04
C GLN A 136 -6.07 8.03 32.02
N VAL A 137 -6.42 7.96 30.74
CA VAL A 137 -5.50 8.32 29.65
C VAL A 137 -5.49 9.84 29.50
N THR A 138 -4.37 10.46 29.86
CA THR A 138 -4.18 11.90 29.72
C THR A 138 -3.99 12.27 28.24
N ALA A 139 -4.46 13.46 27.82
CA ALA A 139 -4.24 13.95 26.45
C ALA A 139 -2.75 14.00 26.08
N GLN A 140 -1.88 14.29 27.02
CA GLN A 140 -0.43 14.29 26.86
C GLN A 140 0.11 12.88 26.54
N GLU A 141 -0.38 11.84 27.22
CA GLU A 141 0.00 10.44 26.93
C GLU A 141 -0.47 10.00 25.54
N LEU A 142 -1.67 10.45 25.11
CA LEU A 142 -2.16 10.18 23.76
C LEU A 142 -1.24 10.81 22.70
N ILE A 143 -0.91 12.09 22.86
CA ILE A 143 0.01 12.80 21.95
C ILE A 143 1.37 12.12 21.93
N GLN A 144 1.93 11.79 23.07
CA GLN A 144 3.21 11.10 23.17
C GLN A 144 3.19 9.73 22.51
N LYS A 145 2.14 8.94 22.76
CA LYS A 145 2.00 7.58 22.24
C LYS A 145 1.72 7.53 20.73
N TYR A 146 0.86 8.40 20.21
CA TYR A 146 0.43 8.32 18.80
C TYR A 146 1.21 9.25 17.87
N LEU A 147 1.72 10.39 18.38
CA LEU A 147 2.44 11.35 17.55
C LEU A 147 3.96 11.21 17.67
N PHE A 148 4.51 11.18 18.89
CA PHE A 148 5.96 11.17 19.08
C PHE A 148 6.59 9.78 18.99
N ARG A 149 5.90 8.75 19.44
CA ARG A 149 6.44 7.38 19.48
C ARG A 149 6.90 6.84 18.13
N PRO A 150 6.17 7.02 16.99
CA PRO A 150 6.65 6.59 15.68
C PRO A 150 8.03 7.18 15.31
N PHE A 151 8.23 8.47 15.59
CA PHE A 151 9.50 9.14 15.31
C PHE A 151 10.62 8.67 16.24
N THR A 152 10.33 8.48 17.53
CA THR A 152 11.30 7.95 18.47
C THR A 152 11.74 6.55 18.09
N MET A 153 10.80 5.67 17.72
CA MET A 153 11.11 4.33 17.25
C MET A 153 11.94 4.35 15.94
N LEU A 154 11.62 5.27 15.01
CA LEU A 154 12.36 5.41 13.75
C LEU A 154 13.83 5.78 13.96
N VAL A 155 14.17 6.44 15.07
CA VAL A 155 15.56 6.85 15.37
C VAL A 155 16.28 5.83 16.27
N MET A 156 15.55 5.17 17.17
CA MET A 156 16.15 4.30 18.21
C MET A 156 16.21 2.83 17.83
N GLU A 157 15.34 2.36 16.90
CA GLU A 157 15.22 0.95 16.55
C GLU A 157 15.95 0.62 15.24
N PRO A 158 17.17 0.00 15.27
CA PRO A 158 17.97 -0.25 14.05
C PRO A 158 17.26 -1.10 13.02
N ILE A 159 16.51 -2.12 13.45
CA ILE A 159 15.75 -3.01 12.56
C ILE A 159 14.66 -2.21 11.84
N LEU A 160 13.94 -1.35 12.56
CA LEU A 160 12.91 -0.50 11.95
C LEU A 160 13.52 0.46 10.93
N ILE A 161 14.68 1.06 11.24
CA ILE A 161 15.39 1.95 10.31
C ILE A 161 15.74 1.22 9.02
N LEU A 162 16.41 0.07 9.11
CA LEU A 162 16.86 -0.70 7.94
C LEU A 162 15.69 -1.15 7.06
N VAL A 163 14.67 -1.75 7.66
CA VAL A 163 13.48 -2.19 6.92
C VAL A 163 12.74 -1.01 6.30
N THR A 164 12.65 0.12 7.02
CA THR A 164 11.98 1.33 6.51
C THR A 164 12.74 1.96 5.36
N LEU A 165 14.08 2.05 5.44
CA LEU A 165 14.92 2.54 4.35
C LEU A 165 14.75 1.66 3.09
N TYR A 166 14.85 0.34 3.26
CA TYR A 166 14.68 -0.60 2.16
C TYR A 166 13.30 -0.51 1.52
N MET A 167 12.23 -0.60 2.32
CA MET A 167 10.87 -0.48 1.81
C MET A 167 10.59 0.90 1.18
N GLY A 168 11.17 1.96 1.75
CA GLY A 168 11.07 3.32 1.21
C GLY A 168 11.72 3.45 -0.15
N LEU A 169 12.92 2.88 -0.34
CA LEU A 169 13.61 2.83 -1.62
C LEU A 169 12.76 2.12 -2.68
N ILE A 170 12.26 0.92 -2.36
CA ILE A 170 11.40 0.14 -3.27
C ILE A 170 10.12 0.92 -3.64
N TYR A 171 9.55 1.67 -2.68
CA TYR A 171 8.40 2.52 -2.94
C TYR A 171 8.72 3.68 -3.88
N GLY A 172 9.89 4.30 -3.71
CA GLY A 172 10.41 5.29 -4.65
C GLY A 172 10.57 4.71 -6.06
N ILE A 173 11.17 3.53 -6.21
CA ILE A 173 11.32 2.82 -7.49
C ILE A 173 9.95 2.55 -8.12
N LEU A 174 8.97 2.08 -7.36
CA LEU A 174 7.61 1.87 -7.86
C LEU A 174 7.04 3.15 -8.49
N TYR A 175 7.17 4.29 -7.82
CA TYR A 175 6.67 5.57 -8.35
C TYR A 175 7.45 6.05 -9.57
N MET A 176 8.76 5.76 -9.65
CA MET A 176 9.56 6.04 -10.86
C MET A 176 9.09 5.20 -12.06
N PHE A 177 8.68 3.96 -11.83
CA PHE A 177 8.14 3.08 -12.86
C PHE A 177 6.88 3.65 -13.52
N PHE A 178 6.03 4.36 -12.80
CA PHE A 178 4.88 5.03 -13.39
C PHE A 178 5.27 6.10 -14.42
N GLN A 179 6.49 6.62 -14.36
CA GLN A 179 7.02 7.55 -15.37
C GLN A 179 7.85 6.83 -16.44
N SER A 180 8.57 5.75 -16.10
CA SER A 180 9.39 5.01 -17.07
C SER A 180 8.56 4.33 -18.15
N TYR A 181 7.36 3.83 -17.83
CA TYR A 181 6.48 3.17 -18.81
C TYR A 181 6.00 4.12 -19.91
N PRO A 182 5.46 5.32 -19.63
CA PRO A 182 5.17 6.31 -20.65
C PRO A 182 6.40 6.66 -21.50
N ILE A 183 7.56 6.86 -20.90
CA ILE A 183 8.79 7.18 -21.64
C ILE A 183 9.16 6.03 -22.60
N ALA A 184 9.18 4.79 -22.11
CA ALA A 184 9.57 3.63 -22.90
C ALA A 184 8.56 3.28 -24.03
N PHE A 185 7.26 3.34 -23.75
CA PHE A 185 6.25 2.90 -24.71
C PHE A 185 5.60 4.02 -25.51
N GLN A 186 5.42 5.21 -24.95
CA GLN A 186 4.79 6.32 -25.64
C GLN A 186 5.82 7.20 -26.36
N GLU A 187 6.93 7.59 -25.71
CA GLU A 187 7.92 8.46 -26.32
C GLU A 187 8.88 7.70 -27.23
N GLN A 188 9.50 6.60 -26.76
CA GLN A 188 10.48 5.85 -27.57
C GLN A 188 9.85 4.98 -28.66
N ARG A 189 8.75 4.30 -28.37
CA ARG A 189 8.05 3.41 -29.34
C ARG A 189 6.90 4.09 -30.08
N GLY A 190 6.54 5.33 -29.73
CA GLY A 190 5.48 6.10 -30.38
C GLY A 190 4.06 5.55 -30.19
N TRP A 191 3.82 4.76 -29.13
CA TRP A 191 2.48 4.25 -28.85
C TRP A 191 1.56 5.37 -28.32
N ASN A 192 0.27 5.26 -28.63
CA ASN A 192 -0.70 6.22 -28.10
C ASN A 192 -0.89 6.05 -26.57
N LEU A 193 -1.45 7.07 -25.92
CA LEU A 193 -1.62 7.12 -24.45
C LEU A 193 -2.36 5.90 -23.88
N GLY A 194 -3.36 5.38 -24.57
CA GLY A 194 -4.14 4.22 -24.12
C GLY A 194 -3.35 2.91 -24.25
N VAL A 195 -2.83 2.62 -25.44
CA VAL A 195 -2.08 1.38 -25.72
C VAL A 195 -0.76 1.38 -24.94
N GLY A 196 -0.07 2.53 -24.84
CA GLY A 196 1.17 2.68 -24.08
C GLY A 196 1.00 2.50 -22.58
N ALA A 197 -0.23 2.51 -22.06
CA ALA A 197 -0.52 2.17 -20.67
C ALA A 197 -0.84 0.68 -20.44
N LEU A 198 -1.16 -0.10 -21.49
CA LEU A 198 -1.48 -1.54 -21.34
C LEU A 198 -0.34 -2.36 -20.72
N PRO A 199 0.95 -2.08 -20.98
CA PRO A 199 2.06 -2.77 -20.32
C PRO A 199 2.01 -2.79 -18.80
N PHE A 200 1.36 -1.83 -18.14
CA PHE A 200 1.13 -1.87 -16.70
C PHE A 200 0.38 -3.13 -16.24
N LEU A 201 -0.40 -3.77 -17.12
CA LEU A 201 -1.11 -4.99 -16.80
C LEU A 201 -0.14 -6.13 -16.40
N SER A 202 1.08 -6.15 -16.95
CA SER A 202 2.11 -7.12 -16.56
C SER A 202 2.50 -7.01 -15.09
N ILE A 203 2.56 -5.79 -14.56
CA ILE A 203 2.79 -5.56 -13.13
C ILE A 203 1.64 -6.12 -12.30
N ALA A 204 0.38 -5.92 -12.73
CA ALA A 204 -0.77 -6.49 -12.04
C ALA A 204 -0.71 -8.03 -12.01
N VAL A 205 -0.35 -8.66 -13.14
CA VAL A 205 -0.14 -10.11 -13.18
C VAL A 205 0.96 -10.53 -12.20
N GLY A 206 2.08 -9.78 -12.16
CA GLY A 206 3.16 -10.01 -11.19
C GLY A 206 2.69 -9.93 -9.74
N VAL A 207 1.89 -8.90 -9.41
CA VAL A 207 1.28 -8.74 -8.08
C VAL A 207 0.40 -9.94 -7.72
N VAL A 208 -0.44 -10.41 -8.63
CA VAL A 208 -1.28 -11.60 -8.41
C VAL A 208 -0.42 -12.85 -8.19
N CYS A 209 0.59 -13.08 -9.03
CA CYS A 209 1.52 -14.21 -8.87
C CYS A 209 2.27 -14.16 -7.54
N GLY A 210 2.76 -12.98 -7.14
CA GLY A 210 3.40 -12.76 -5.85
C GLY A 210 2.46 -13.04 -4.66
N GLY A 211 1.21 -12.63 -4.78
CA GLY A 211 0.17 -12.91 -3.80
C GLY A 211 -0.11 -14.40 -3.63
N PHE A 212 -0.21 -15.14 -4.73
CA PHE A 212 -0.35 -16.60 -4.70
C PHE A 212 0.88 -17.26 -4.05
N PHE A 213 2.09 -16.86 -4.44
CA PHE A 213 3.31 -17.40 -3.85
C PHE A 213 3.34 -17.19 -2.32
N ILE A 214 3.07 -15.98 -1.85
CA ILE A 214 3.04 -15.66 -0.42
C ILE A 214 1.96 -16.47 0.30
N SER A 215 0.77 -16.61 -0.29
CA SER A 215 -0.33 -17.36 0.32
C SER A 215 0.01 -18.84 0.47
N ILE A 216 0.62 -19.45 -0.54
CA ILE A 216 1.10 -20.84 -0.49
C ILE A 216 2.20 -20.98 0.56
N TYR A 217 3.21 -20.10 0.53
CA TYR A 217 4.31 -20.11 1.48
C TYR A 217 3.81 -19.98 2.94
N THR A 218 2.90 -19.05 3.20
CA THR A 218 2.33 -18.82 4.53
C THR A 218 1.58 -20.04 5.04
N LYS A 219 0.79 -20.72 4.20
CA LYS A 219 0.04 -21.90 4.60
C LYS A 219 0.92 -23.16 4.78
N MET A 220 1.93 -23.33 3.92
CA MET A 220 2.74 -24.56 3.92
C MET A 220 3.91 -24.50 4.92
N ARG A 221 4.63 -23.39 4.96
CA ARG A 221 5.86 -23.29 5.76
C ARG A 221 5.68 -22.49 7.05
N PHE A 222 5.13 -21.28 6.95
CA PHE A 222 4.93 -20.43 8.12
C PHE A 222 3.96 -21.07 9.13
N ALA A 223 2.86 -21.66 8.68
CA ALA A 223 1.90 -22.35 9.55
C ALA A 223 2.56 -23.55 10.25
N LYS A 224 3.32 -24.36 9.52
CA LYS A 224 4.04 -25.52 10.07
C LYS A 224 5.06 -25.10 11.13
N ARG A 225 5.84 -24.05 10.88
CA ARG A 225 6.80 -23.51 11.85
C ARG A 225 6.11 -22.97 13.11
N LEU A 226 4.98 -22.30 12.94
CA LEU A 226 4.17 -21.81 14.05
C LEU A 226 3.66 -22.96 14.94
N GLU A 227 3.27 -24.10 14.35
CA GLU A 227 2.86 -25.30 15.07
C GLU A 227 4.03 -25.97 15.79
N GLU A 228 5.22 -26.07 15.16
CA GLU A 228 6.41 -26.68 15.71
C GLU A 228 6.98 -25.89 16.91
N GLU A 229 7.03 -24.57 16.81
CA GLU A 229 7.67 -23.70 17.82
C GLU A 229 6.70 -23.13 18.85
N GLY A 230 5.39 -23.16 18.57
CA GLY A 230 4.34 -22.63 19.46
C GLY A 230 4.30 -21.10 19.56
N HIS A 231 5.17 -20.40 18.83
CA HIS A 231 5.21 -18.94 18.77
C HIS A 231 5.55 -18.45 17.35
N VAL A 232 5.24 -17.18 17.07
CA VAL A 232 5.54 -16.57 15.78
C VAL A 232 7.03 -16.30 15.68
N VAL A 233 7.66 -16.82 14.61
CA VAL A 233 9.06 -16.55 14.24
C VAL A 233 9.04 -15.49 13.13
N PRO A 234 9.35 -14.21 13.44
CA PRO A 234 9.25 -13.12 12.47
C PRO A 234 10.17 -13.30 11.27
N GLU A 235 11.33 -13.96 11.45
CA GLU A 235 12.35 -14.19 10.43
C GLU A 235 11.83 -15.02 9.25
N GLU A 236 10.84 -15.88 9.46
CA GLU A 236 10.19 -16.64 8.38
C GLU A 236 9.50 -15.70 7.35
N ARG A 237 9.14 -14.49 7.75
CA ARG A 237 8.62 -13.46 6.82
C ARG A 237 9.69 -12.91 5.89
N LEU A 238 10.98 -12.98 6.28
CA LEU A 238 12.08 -12.46 5.47
C LEU A 238 12.39 -13.34 4.27
N ILE A 239 12.11 -14.65 4.30
CA ILE A 239 12.43 -15.56 3.20
C ILE A 239 11.74 -15.15 1.89
N PRO A 240 10.41 -14.96 1.84
CA PRO A 240 9.77 -14.42 0.63
C PRO A 240 10.24 -12.99 0.29
N MET A 241 10.57 -12.17 1.30
CA MET A 241 11.10 -10.82 1.07
C MET A 241 12.44 -10.87 0.33
N ILE A 242 13.33 -11.81 0.67
CA ILE A 242 14.62 -12.03 -0.01
C ILE A 242 14.39 -12.49 -1.47
N VAL A 243 13.45 -13.41 -1.69
CA VAL A 243 13.08 -13.83 -3.05
C VAL A 243 12.57 -12.64 -3.87
N GLY A 244 11.72 -11.80 -3.28
CA GLY A 244 11.26 -10.55 -3.90
C GLY A 244 12.41 -9.59 -4.20
N GLY A 245 13.39 -9.50 -3.27
CA GLY A 245 14.61 -8.70 -3.42
C GLY A 245 15.52 -9.15 -4.57
N ALA A 246 15.47 -10.40 -4.99
CA ALA A 246 16.17 -10.90 -6.17
C ALA A 246 15.36 -10.69 -7.46
N LEU A 247 14.03 -10.87 -7.38
CA LEU A 247 13.13 -10.72 -8.54
C LEU A 247 13.02 -9.29 -9.04
N LEU A 248 13.02 -8.32 -8.14
CA LEU A 248 12.88 -6.92 -8.49
C LEU A 248 14.05 -6.40 -9.34
N PRO A 249 15.32 -6.51 -8.93
CA PRO A 249 16.45 -6.13 -9.78
C PRO A 249 16.48 -6.90 -11.10
N ALA A 250 16.23 -8.20 -11.08
CA ALA A 250 16.18 -9.01 -12.30
C ALA A 250 15.13 -8.47 -13.29
N GLY A 251 13.95 -8.10 -12.80
CA GLY A 251 12.90 -7.48 -13.61
C GLY A 251 13.29 -6.09 -14.13
N LEU A 252 13.98 -5.28 -13.31
CA LEU A 252 14.45 -3.94 -13.70
C LEU A 252 15.53 -4.01 -14.79
N PHE A 253 16.52 -4.89 -14.65
CA PHE A 253 17.53 -5.11 -15.68
C PHE A 253 16.88 -5.63 -16.98
N TRP A 254 16.00 -6.60 -16.87
CA TRP A 254 15.29 -7.14 -18.04
C TRP A 254 14.48 -6.06 -18.74
N PHE A 255 13.71 -5.24 -18.01
CA PHE A 255 12.94 -4.13 -18.56
C PHE A 255 13.84 -3.11 -19.27
N GLY A 256 14.94 -2.70 -18.64
CA GLY A 256 15.87 -1.71 -19.18
C GLY A 256 16.52 -2.18 -20.47
N TRP A 257 17.15 -3.35 -20.46
CA TRP A 257 17.90 -3.87 -21.61
C TRP A 257 17.05 -4.35 -22.79
N THR A 258 15.73 -4.43 -22.63
CA THR A 258 14.78 -4.73 -23.70
C THR A 258 13.99 -3.50 -24.16
N SER A 259 14.38 -2.31 -23.74
CA SER A 259 13.68 -1.05 -24.06
C SER A 259 13.92 -0.54 -25.48
N SER A 260 14.98 -1.01 -26.17
CA SER A 260 15.29 -0.57 -27.54
C SER A 260 14.09 -0.71 -28.48
N PRO A 261 13.80 0.32 -29.32
CA PRO A 261 12.74 0.27 -30.33
C PRO A 261 12.89 -0.87 -31.34
N ASP A 262 14.13 -1.32 -31.58
CA ASP A 262 14.45 -2.40 -32.53
C ASP A 262 14.04 -3.77 -32.01
N ILE A 263 13.85 -3.92 -30.71
CA ILE A 263 13.43 -5.17 -30.08
C ILE A 263 11.90 -5.19 -30.00
N THR A 264 11.31 -6.38 -30.22
CA THR A 264 9.86 -6.55 -30.02
C THR A 264 9.44 -6.11 -28.60
N PRO A 265 8.26 -5.50 -28.41
CA PRO A 265 7.86 -4.97 -27.09
C PRO A 265 7.56 -6.05 -26.04
N TRP A 266 7.32 -7.29 -26.45
CA TRP A 266 6.92 -8.38 -25.57
C TRP A 266 7.89 -8.69 -24.43
N PRO A 267 9.22 -8.81 -24.65
CA PRO A 267 10.16 -9.05 -23.56
C PRO A 267 10.12 -7.95 -22.50
N GLN A 268 10.01 -6.70 -22.93
CA GLN A 268 9.92 -5.55 -22.03
C GLN A 268 8.61 -5.57 -21.22
N ILE A 269 7.49 -5.93 -21.84
CA ILE A 269 6.20 -6.09 -21.14
C ILE A 269 6.29 -7.20 -20.10
N VAL A 270 6.81 -8.37 -20.47
CA VAL A 270 6.92 -9.53 -19.57
C VAL A 270 7.83 -9.25 -18.38
N ALA A 271 8.86 -8.41 -18.53
CA ALA A 271 9.73 -7.97 -17.43
C ALA A 271 8.97 -7.26 -16.29
N GLY A 272 7.78 -6.72 -16.55
CA GLY A 272 6.89 -6.18 -15.53
C GLY A 272 6.37 -7.24 -14.54
N VAL A 273 6.31 -8.52 -14.93
CA VAL A 273 5.83 -9.61 -14.05
C VAL A 273 6.76 -9.84 -12.86
N PRO A 274 8.07 -10.14 -13.04
CA PRO A 274 8.99 -10.30 -11.92
C PRO A 274 9.14 -9.01 -11.10
N THR A 275 9.07 -7.84 -11.73
CA THR A 275 9.09 -6.55 -11.04
C THR A 275 7.89 -6.39 -10.11
N GLY A 276 6.67 -6.62 -10.59
CA GLY A 276 5.45 -6.53 -9.77
C GLY A 276 5.40 -7.58 -8.66
N MET A 277 5.84 -8.80 -8.95
CA MET A 277 5.97 -9.87 -7.97
C MET A 277 6.95 -9.48 -6.85
N GLY A 278 8.14 -9.00 -7.21
CA GLY A 278 9.17 -8.55 -6.27
C GLY A 278 8.68 -7.43 -5.36
N ILE A 279 8.08 -6.39 -5.94
CA ILE A 279 7.51 -5.26 -5.18
C ILE A 279 6.51 -5.75 -4.14
N LEU A 280 5.52 -6.56 -4.55
CA LEU A 280 4.49 -7.04 -3.62
C LEU A 280 5.10 -7.88 -2.51
N MET A 281 6.01 -8.81 -2.83
CA MET A 281 6.64 -9.70 -1.85
C MET A 281 7.42 -8.91 -0.80
N ILE A 282 8.20 -7.92 -1.22
CA ILE A 282 8.97 -7.07 -0.30
C ILE A 282 8.04 -6.27 0.60
N PHE A 283 7.04 -5.59 0.01
CA PHE A 283 6.11 -4.76 0.76
C PHE A 283 5.30 -5.54 1.78
N LEU A 284 4.68 -6.62 1.33
CA LEU A 284 3.76 -7.38 2.15
C LEU A 284 4.48 -8.07 3.31
N GLN A 285 5.62 -8.69 3.01
CA GLN A 285 6.36 -9.39 4.04
C GLN A 285 7.11 -8.43 4.97
N GLY A 286 7.59 -7.30 4.47
CA GLY A 286 8.16 -6.25 5.31
C GLY A 286 7.16 -5.69 6.31
N LEU A 287 5.90 -5.43 5.90
CA LEU A 287 4.84 -5.00 6.80
C LEU A 287 4.49 -6.09 7.83
N ASN A 288 4.32 -7.35 7.39
CA ASN A 288 4.04 -8.46 8.30
C ASN A 288 5.18 -8.68 9.29
N TYR A 289 6.44 -8.56 8.85
CA TYR A 289 7.61 -8.64 9.70
C TYR A 289 7.58 -7.57 10.80
N LEU A 290 7.32 -6.30 10.44
CA LEU A 290 7.20 -5.22 11.41
C LEU A 290 6.06 -5.47 12.41
N ILE A 291 4.93 -6.01 11.98
CA ILE A 291 3.80 -6.36 12.86
C ILE A 291 4.21 -7.46 13.84
N ASP A 292 4.89 -8.49 13.36
CA ASP A 292 5.27 -9.66 14.17
C ASP A 292 6.39 -9.30 15.16
N VAL A 293 7.35 -8.45 14.80
CA VAL A 293 8.43 -7.98 15.69
C VAL A 293 7.92 -7.01 16.77
N TYR A 294 7.13 -6.01 16.36
CA TYR A 294 6.74 -4.92 17.28
C TYR A 294 5.40 -5.14 17.97
N THR A 295 4.65 -6.17 17.63
CA THR A 295 3.39 -6.60 18.28
C THR A 295 2.54 -5.45 18.86
N VAL A 296 2.69 -5.10 20.14
CA VAL A 296 1.95 -4.02 20.85
C VAL A 296 2.19 -2.63 20.23
N ASN A 297 3.35 -2.42 19.62
CA ASN A 297 3.77 -1.15 19.01
C ASN A 297 3.69 -1.17 17.48
N ALA A 298 3.12 -2.23 16.88
CA ALA A 298 3.05 -2.44 15.44
C ALA A 298 2.49 -1.23 14.68
N ASN A 299 1.41 -0.62 15.20
CA ASN A 299 0.82 0.57 14.58
C ASN A 299 1.77 1.76 14.52
N SER A 300 2.61 1.96 15.57
CA SER A 300 3.61 3.02 15.58
C SER A 300 4.75 2.74 14.60
N ALA A 301 5.19 1.48 14.50
CA ALA A 301 6.21 1.06 13.54
C ALA A 301 5.71 1.20 12.08
N ILE A 302 4.47 0.79 11.80
CA ILE A 302 3.84 0.96 10.47
C ILE A 302 3.69 2.44 10.12
N ALA A 303 3.27 3.29 11.08
CA ALA A 303 3.13 4.71 10.86
C ALA A 303 4.48 5.37 10.52
N ALA A 304 5.56 5.02 11.26
CA ALA A 304 6.92 5.47 11.00
C ALA A 304 7.40 5.06 9.60
N ASN A 305 7.20 3.79 9.25
CA ASN A 305 7.52 3.26 7.92
C ASN A 305 6.73 3.99 6.82
N THR A 306 5.42 4.16 7.01
CA THR A 306 4.55 4.83 6.03
C THR A 306 4.94 6.29 5.83
N PHE A 307 5.29 7.00 6.92
CA PHE A 307 5.75 8.37 6.85
C PHE A 307 7.01 8.49 5.97
N PHE A 308 8.04 7.72 6.29
CA PHE A 308 9.33 7.80 5.58
C PHE A 308 9.21 7.38 4.11
N ARG A 309 8.53 6.26 3.82
CA ARG A 309 8.36 5.80 2.43
C ARG A 309 7.57 6.79 1.57
N SER A 310 6.61 7.53 2.17
CA SER A 310 5.83 8.54 1.45
C SER A 310 6.69 9.72 0.99
N TRP A 311 7.70 10.09 1.78
CA TRP A 311 8.68 11.11 1.38
C TRP A 311 9.51 10.65 0.17
N LEU A 312 10.00 9.40 0.19
CA LEU A 312 10.73 8.85 -0.95
C LEU A 312 9.82 8.70 -2.18
N GLY A 313 8.59 8.22 -2.00
CA GLY A 313 7.61 8.14 -3.10
C GLY A 313 7.23 9.49 -3.70
N ALA A 314 7.30 10.58 -2.95
CA ALA A 314 7.09 11.94 -3.46
C ALA A 314 8.36 12.52 -4.12
N GLY A 315 9.54 12.24 -3.56
CA GLY A 315 10.81 12.81 -4.03
C GLY A 315 11.34 12.17 -5.32
N PHE A 316 11.25 10.85 -5.43
CA PHE A 316 11.81 10.11 -6.57
C PHE A 316 11.20 10.53 -7.92
N PRO A 317 9.89 10.71 -8.09
CA PRO A 317 9.31 11.17 -9.34
C PRO A 317 9.79 12.56 -9.79
N MET A 318 10.25 13.41 -8.87
CA MET A 318 10.68 14.77 -9.21
C MET A 318 11.90 14.79 -10.14
N PHE A 319 12.81 13.83 -10.00
CA PHE A 319 14.01 13.74 -10.85
C PHE A 319 13.95 12.59 -11.86
N SER A 320 12.97 11.70 -11.77
CA SER A 320 12.91 10.48 -12.59
C SER A 320 12.89 10.79 -14.09
N THR A 321 12.06 11.73 -14.54
CA THR A 321 11.95 12.11 -15.96
C THR A 321 13.30 12.58 -16.49
N TYR A 322 13.99 13.45 -15.73
CA TYR A 322 15.34 13.92 -16.09
C TYR A 322 16.35 12.77 -16.16
N MET A 323 16.31 11.87 -15.18
CA MET A 323 17.18 10.69 -15.11
C MET A 323 16.97 9.76 -16.33
N PHE A 324 15.73 9.44 -16.67
CA PHE A 324 15.42 8.56 -17.81
C PHE A 324 15.76 9.20 -19.16
N HIS A 325 15.63 10.52 -19.32
CA HIS A 325 15.99 11.20 -20.55
C HIS A 325 17.52 11.38 -20.72
N THR A 326 18.28 11.52 -19.61
CA THR A 326 19.74 11.70 -19.69
C THR A 326 20.50 10.38 -19.78
N LEU A 327 20.08 9.36 -19.03
CA LEU A 327 20.76 8.06 -18.98
C LEU A 327 20.22 7.05 -20.00
N GLY A 328 19.01 7.28 -20.54
CA GLY A 328 18.27 6.25 -21.25
C GLY A 328 17.55 5.28 -20.30
N VAL A 329 16.58 4.54 -20.84
CA VAL A 329 15.78 3.60 -20.03
C VAL A 329 16.62 2.43 -19.53
N ASP A 330 17.58 1.97 -20.32
CA ASP A 330 18.50 0.88 -20.04
C ASP A 330 19.40 1.15 -18.83
N TRP A 331 20.15 2.22 -18.86
CA TRP A 331 21.05 2.62 -17.77
C TRP A 331 20.29 3.13 -16.53
N ALA A 332 19.21 3.88 -16.73
CA ALA A 332 18.39 4.35 -15.61
C ALA A 332 17.76 3.18 -14.85
N SER A 333 17.21 2.16 -15.56
CA SER A 333 16.68 0.94 -14.93
C SER A 333 17.77 0.11 -14.28
N SER A 334 18.98 0.09 -14.85
CA SER A 334 20.13 -0.62 -14.26
C SER A 334 20.64 0.05 -12.98
N LEU A 335 20.57 1.36 -12.89
CA LEU A 335 20.92 2.11 -11.68
C LEU A 335 19.95 1.81 -10.52
N LEU A 336 18.71 1.54 -10.85
CA LEU A 336 17.65 1.26 -9.85
C LEU A 336 17.65 -0.21 -9.39
N GLY A 337 18.14 -1.14 -10.22
CA GLY A 337 18.25 -2.56 -9.96
C GLY A 337 19.53 -2.92 -9.22
#